data_f9ee66c44ee6e59a4627caa41e442a36
#
_entry.id   f9ee66c44ee6e59a4627caa41e442a36
#
_cell.length_a   1.000
_cell.length_b   1.000
_cell.length_c   1.000
_cell.angle_alpha   90.00
_cell.angle_beta   90.00
_cell.angle_gamma   90.00
#
_symmetry.space_group_name_H-M   'P 1'
#
loop_
_entity.id
_entity.type
_entity.pdbx_description
1 polymer ?
#
loop_
_entity_poly.entity_id
_entity_poly.type
_entity_poly.pdbx_seq_one_letter_code
_entity_poly.pdbx_strand_id
1 'polypeptide(L)'
;DERCAYALMQKEMFIRLYNHVYADSAYWNDLGVEDRIFQLASAIAVVEPDAVFCGATAALLYGIGSAYSLLDKVQVLLPRSTRRDMYEFVEYRRWRPGDVWQLGPFTLTDPYRTVVDIARTSAFRYALGYVDGLAREYGVEREELRSYAQANCRGLHGIARAFDVFEHKDGR
;
A
#
# COMPACT_ATOMS: atom_id res chain seq x y z
N ASP A 1 0.39 -6.72 -29.77
CA ASP A 1 1.73 -6.81 -30.35
C ASP A 1 2.61 -5.75 -29.69
N GLU A 2 3.72 -6.15 -29.06
CA GLU A 2 4.64 -5.27 -28.32
C GLU A 2 5.18 -4.12 -29.19
N ARG A 3 5.36 -4.34 -30.49
CA ARG A 3 5.82 -3.30 -31.43
C ARG A 3 4.78 -2.19 -31.60
N CYS A 4 3.51 -2.54 -31.60
CA CYS A 4 2.42 -1.57 -31.69
C CYS A 4 2.34 -0.73 -30.40
N ALA A 5 2.43 -1.39 -29.24
CA ALA A 5 2.47 -0.73 -27.94
C ALA A 5 3.67 0.24 -27.82
N TYR A 6 4.86 -0.19 -28.28
CA TYR A 6 6.04 0.65 -28.29
C TYR A 6 5.89 1.88 -29.22
N ALA A 7 5.32 1.71 -30.41
CA ALA A 7 5.06 2.81 -31.35
C ALA A 7 4.04 3.81 -30.80
N LEU A 8 3.03 3.37 -30.04
CA LEU A 8 2.02 4.22 -29.40
C LEU A 8 2.59 4.95 -28.17
N MET A 9 3.50 4.31 -27.43
CA MET A 9 4.26 4.97 -26.35
C MET A 9 5.15 6.09 -26.88
N GLN A 10 5.80 5.92 -28.04
CA GLN A 10 6.60 6.95 -28.69
C GLN A 10 5.76 8.21 -29.09
N LYS A 11 4.44 8.04 -29.23
CA LYS A 11 3.49 9.13 -29.50
C LYS A 11 2.85 9.70 -28.22
N GLU A 12 3.35 9.30 -27.03
CA GLU A 12 2.79 9.70 -25.73
C GLU A 12 1.31 9.34 -25.52
N MET A 13 0.76 8.49 -26.39
CA MET A 13 -0.64 8.06 -26.28
C MET A 13 -0.86 7.01 -25.20
N PHE A 14 0.16 6.20 -24.88
CA PHE A 14 0.12 5.18 -23.86
C PHE A 14 1.29 5.30 -22.90
N ILE A 15 1.01 5.08 -21.61
CA ILE A 15 1.99 5.03 -20.55
C ILE A 15 2.12 3.60 -20.01
N ARG A 16 3.34 3.15 -19.79
CA ARG A 16 3.60 1.87 -19.15
C ARG A 16 3.55 2.02 -17.64
N LEU A 17 2.61 1.34 -16.99
CA LEU A 17 2.40 1.39 -15.55
C LEU A 17 3.15 0.29 -14.81
N TYR A 18 3.17 -0.92 -15.39
CA TYR A 18 3.80 -2.11 -14.81
C TYR A 18 4.21 -3.09 -15.92
N ASN A 19 4.69 -4.30 -15.55
CA ASN A 19 5.02 -5.34 -16.51
C ASN A 19 3.77 -5.73 -17.31
N HIS A 20 3.80 -5.57 -18.64
CA HIS A 20 2.68 -5.82 -19.55
C HIS A 20 1.38 -5.03 -19.23
N VAL A 21 1.44 -4.02 -18.34
CA VAL A 21 0.31 -3.15 -18.01
C VAL A 21 0.54 -1.77 -18.59
N TYR A 22 -0.38 -1.33 -19.44
CA TYR A 22 -0.36 -0.03 -20.11
C TYR A 22 -1.72 0.65 -19.96
N ALA A 23 -1.72 1.97 -19.91
CA ALA A 23 -2.94 2.77 -19.91
C ALA A 23 -2.86 3.85 -20.99
N ASP A 24 -4.01 4.31 -21.47
CA ASP A 24 -4.10 5.56 -22.22
C ASP A 24 -3.62 6.71 -21.35
N SER A 25 -2.72 7.53 -21.86
CA SER A 25 -2.07 8.58 -21.06
C SER A 25 -3.04 9.65 -20.59
N ALA A 26 -3.99 10.04 -21.44
CA ALA A 26 -4.99 11.06 -21.06
C ALA A 26 -5.93 10.52 -19.98
N TYR A 27 -6.44 9.30 -20.17
CA TYR A 27 -7.27 8.61 -19.18
C TYR A 27 -6.55 8.48 -17.82
N TRP A 28 -5.30 7.98 -17.82
CA TRP A 28 -4.52 7.81 -16.61
C TRP A 28 -4.29 9.11 -15.85
N ASN A 29 -3.98 10.17 -16.58
CA ASN A 29 -3.71 11.49 -15.99
C ASN A 29 -4.96 12.16 -15.42
N ASP A 30 -6.16 11.83 -15.93
CA ASP A 30 -7.43 12.37 -15.46
C ASP A 30 -7.96 11.65 -14.20
N LEU A 31 -7.46 10.45 -13.90
CA LEU A 31 -7.87 9.70 -12.72
C LEU A 31 -7.45 10.36 -11.41
N GLY A 32 -8.32 10.26 -10.39
CA GLY A 32 -7.97 10.57 -9.01
C GLY A 32 -6.89 9.62 -8.46
N VAL A 33 -6.23 10.05 -7.39
CA VAL A 33 -5.11 9.28 -6.78
C VAL A 33 -5.56 7.89 -6.34
N GLU A 34 -6.70 7.79 -5.65
CA GLU A 34 -7.24 6.51 -5.16
C GLU A 34 -7.60 5.57 -6.31
N ASP A 35 -8.22 6.12 -7.37
CA ASP A 35 -8.58 5.34 -8.56
C ASP A 35 -7.36 4.81 -9.29
N ARG A 36 -6.28 5.62 -9.41
CA ARG A 36 -5.01 5.15 -9.98
C ARG A 36 -4.43 3.98 -9.19
N ILE A 37 -4.38 4.10 -7.85
CA ILE A 37 -3.87 3.04 -6.98
C ILE A 37 -4.72 1.78 -7.12
N PHE A 38 -6.05 1.91 -7.07
CA PHE A 38 -6.97 0.77 -7.18
C PHE A 38 -6.86 0.07 -8.54
N GLN A 39 -6.86 0.82 -9.63
CA GLN A 39 -6.76 0.24 -10.99
C GLN A 39 -5.42 -0.43 -11.23
N LEU A 40 -4.31 0.21 -10.82
CA LEU A 40 -2.99 -0.38 -10.99
C LEU A 40 -2.81 -1.61 -10.08
N ALA A 41 -3.27 -1.57 -8.83
CA ALA A 41 -3.24 -2.75 -7.94
C ALA A 41 -4.07 -3.90 -8.54
N SER A 42 -5.24 -3.61 -9.11
CA SER A 42 -6.09 -4.61 -9.78
C SER A 42 -5.36 -5.24 -10.97
N ALA A 43 -4.70 -4.44 -11.79
CA ALA A 43 -3.92 -4.92 -12.92
C ALA A 43 -2.72 -5.76 -12.49
N ILE A 44 -2.00 -5.33 -11.44
CA ILE A 44 -0.86 -6.09 -10.87
C ILE A 44 -1.34 -7.44 -10.33
N ALA A 45 -2.46 -7.50 -9.62
CA ALA A 45 -3.00 -8.75 -9.09
C ALA A 45 -3.34 -9.77 -10.19
N VAL A 46 -3.67 -9.30 -11.41
CA VAL A 46 -3.92 -10.18 -12.56
C VAL A 46 -2.62 -10.70 -13.17
N VAL A 47 -1.62 -9.83 -13.37
CA VAL A 47 -0.37 -10.21 -14.05
C VAL A 47 0.65 -10.85 -13.11
N GLU A 48 0.52 -10.64 -11.81
CA GLU A 48 1.39 -11.16 -10.76
C GLU A 48 0.54 -11.65 -9.56
N PRO A 49 -0.08 -12.83 -9.65
CA PRO A 49 -1.01 -13.33 -8.62
C PRO A 49 -0.39 -13.49 -7.22
N ASP A 50 0.94 -13.63 -7.14
CA ASP A 50 1.68 -13.76 -5.89
C ASP A 50 2.07 -12.40 -5.27
N ALA A 51 1.69 -11.29 -5.90
CA ALA A 51 1.97 -9.95 -5.37
C ALA A 51 1.25 -9.73 -4.04
N VAL A 52 1.99 -9.30 -3.02
CA VAL A 52 1.44 -8.94 -1.71
C VAL A 52 1.45 -7.43 -1.57
N PHE A 53 0.27 -6.83 -1.56
CA PHE A 53 0.15 -5.38 -1.34
C PHE A 53 0.29 -5.04 0.14
N CYS A 54 0.88 -3.89 0.44
CA CYS A 54 1.20 -3.48 1.81
C CYS A 54 1.03 -1.98 2.00
N GLY A 55 1.23 -1.51 3.23
CA GLY A 55 1.24 -0.08 3.56
C GLY A 55 -0.04 0.65 3.16
N ALA A 56 0.10 1.86 2.60
CA ALA A 56 -1.05 2.70 2.24
C ALA A 56 -1.93 2.08 1.14
N THR A 57 -1.36 1.29 0.23
CA THR A 57 -2.15 0.54 -0.77
C THR A 57 -3.05 -0.49 -0.12
N ALA A 58 -2.53 -1.31 0.79
CA ALA A 58 -3.34 -2.28 1.52
C ALA A 58 -4.42 -1.59 2.37
N ALA A 59 -4.08 -0.50 3.04
CA ALA A 59 -5.03 0.28 3.83
C ALA A 59 -6.17 0.85 2.98
N LEU A 60 -5.88 1.37 1.78
CA LEU A 60 -6.89 1.82 0.83
C LEU A 60 -7.83 0.68 0.42
N LEU A 61 -7.27 -0.48 0.06
CA LEU A 61 -8.04 -1.65 -0.35
C LEU A 61 -8.93 -2.21 0.77
N TYR A 62 -8.52 -2.07 2.03
CA TYR A 62 -9.33 -2.38 3.21
C TYR A 62 -10.39 -1.33 3.56
N GLY A 63 -10.34 -0.13 2.96
CA GLY A 63 -11.18 0.99 3.35
C GLY A 63 -10.80 1.63 4.70
N ILE A 64 -9.61 1.34 5.22
CA ILE A 64 -9.15 1.84 6.53
C ILE A 64 -8.92 3.36 6.51
N GLY A 65 -8.60 3.92 5.35
CA GLY A 65 -8.39 5.35 5.18
C GLY A 65 -7.38 5.64 4.08
N SER A 66 -7.27 6.90 3.73
CA SER A 66 -6.34 7.37 2.73
C SER A 66 -5.66 8.68 3.14
N ALA A 67 -4.34 8.70 3.06
CA ALA A 67 -3.57 9.92 3.08
C ALA A 67 -2.92 10.07 1.70
N TYR A 68 -3.39 11.00 0.90
CA TYR A 68 -2.96 11.18 -0.49
C TYR A 68 -1.44 11.28 -0.67
N SER A 69 -0.75 11.85 0.32
CA SER A 69 0.71 11.92 0.33
C SER A 69 1.42 10.56 0.49
N LEU A 70 0.69 9.50 0.84
CA LEU A 70 1.19 8.13 0.96
C LEU A 70 0.72 7.23 -0.19
N LEU A 71 -0.11 7.76 -1.09
CA LEU A 71 -0.73 7.05 -2.21
C LEU A 71 -0.15 7.45 -3.58
N ASP A 72 1.05 7.98 -3.64
CA ASP A 72 1.70 8.34 -4.91
C ASP A 72 2.07 7.12 -5.75
N LYS A 73 2.28 5.96 -5.12
CA LYS A 73 2.65 4.70 -5.76
C LYS A 73 1.93 3.50 -5.14
N VAL A 74 1.69 2.47 -5.95
CA VAL A 74 1.24 1.17 -5.44
C VAL A 74 2.37 0.52 -4.65
N GLN A 75 2.11 0.17 -3.40
CA GLN A 75 3.08 -0.43 -2.49
C GLN A 75 2.93 -1.95 -2.46
N VAL A 76 3.99 -2.64 -2.87
CA VAL A 76 4.04 -4.11 -2.97
C VAL A 76 5.25 -4.62 -2.21
N LEU A 77 5.13 -5.77 -1.56
CA LEU A 77 6.28 -6.43 -0.96
C LEU A 77 7.22 -6.95 -2.05
N LEU A 78 8.51 -6.68 -1.89
CA LEU A 78 9.52 -7.07 -2.86
C LEU A 78 9.73 -8.59 -2.81
N PRO A 79 9.49 -9.32 -3.89
CA PRO A 79 9.99 -10.69 -4.04
C PRO A 79 11.52 -10.69 -3.94
N ARG A 80 12.10 -11.75 -3.39
CA ARG A 80 13.56 -11.83 -3.13
C ARG A 80 14.44 -11.59 -4.35
N SER A 81 13.93 -11.82 -5.56
CA SER A 81 14.66 -11.78 -6.84
C SER A 81 14.47 -10.51 -7.67
N THR A 82 13.64 -9.57 -7.24
CA THR A 82 13.24 -8.42 -8.07
C THR A 82 14.21 -7.24 -7.92
N ARG A 83 14.51 -6.57 -9.04
CA ARG A 83 15.22 -5.28 -9.05
C ARG A 83 14.29 -4.18 -8.56
N ARG A 84 14.83 -3.26 -7.73
CA ARG A 84 14.13 -2.05 -7.28
C ARG A 84 13.96 -1.07 -8.44
N ASP A 85 12.95 -0.22 -8.33
CA ASP A 85 12.75 0.98 -9.17
C ASP A 85 12.56 0.73 -10.67
N MET A 86 11.99 -0.43 -11.02
CA MET A 86 11.68 -0.73 -12.43
C MET A 86 10.47 0.04 -12.98
N TYR A 87 9.57 0.49 -12.10
CA TYR A 87 8.30 1.10 -12.48
C TYR A 87 8.05 2.39 -11.71
N GLU A 88 7.68 3.44 -12.43
CA GLU A 88 7.44 4.77 -11.86
C GLU A 88 6.30 4.77 -10.81
N PHE A 89 5.25 4.00 -11.06
CA PHE A 89 4.04 3.99 -10.25
C PHE A 89 4.00 2.88 -9.19
N VAL A 90 5.10 2.14 -9.00
CA VAL A 90 5.18 1.04 -8.04
C VAL A 90 6.34 1.24 -7.09
N GLU A 91 6.07 1.10 -5.80
CA GLU A 91 7.07 1.13 -4.74
C GLU A 91 7.21 -0.26 -4.13
N TYR A 92 8.40 -0.84 -4.21
CA TYR A 92 8.70 -2.12 -3.60
C TYR A 92 9.20 -1.94 -2.16
N ARG A 93 8.52 -2.60 -1.20
CA ARG A 93 8.89 -2.61 0.21
C ARG A 93 9.58 -3.91 0.60
N ARG A 94 10.71 -3.81 1.33
CA ARG A 94 11.45 -4.96 1.87
C ARG A 94 11.00 -5.28 3.29
N TRP A 95 9.72 -5.49 3.47
CA TRP A 95 9.17 -5.86 4.76
C TRP A 95 8.91 -7.38 4.81
N ARG A 96 8.94 -7.94 6.01
CA ARG A 96 8.40 -9.28 6.20
C ARG A 96 6.88 -9.14 6.28
N PRO A 97 6.10 -9.91 5.51
CA PRO A 97 4.66 -9.70 5.44
C PRO A 97 3.93 -9.95 6.77
N GLY A 98 4.47 -10.80 7.65
CA GLY A 98 3.66 -11.40 8.71
C GLY A 98 2.60 -12.30 8.10
N ASP A 99 1.40 -12.30 8.68
CA ASP A 99 0.25 -12.96 8.07
C ASP A 99 -0.26 -12.16 6.87
N VAL A 100 -0.77 -12.85 5.87
CA VAL A 100 -1.38 -12.26 4.68
C VAL A 100 -2.84 -12.68 4.60
N TRP A 101 -3.67 -11.76 4.10
CA TRP A 101 -5.11 -11.96 3.94
C TRP A 101 -5.50 -11.84 2.48
N GLN A 102 -6.55 -12.55 2.12
CA GLN A 102 -7.17 -12.42 0.80
C GLN A 102 -8.40 -11.53 0.88
N LEU A 103 -8.45 -10.51 0.00
CA LEU A 103 -9.60 -9.65 -0.19
C LEU A 103 -9.94 -9.60 -1.69
N GLY A 104 -10.90 -10.40 -2.12
CA GLY A 104 -11.18 -10.57 -3.55
C GLY A 104 -9.93 -11.07 -4.29
N PRO A 105 -9.47 -10.35 -5.34
CA PRO A 105 -8.28 -10.74 -6.10
C PRO A 105 -6.96 -10.35 -5.41
N PHE A 106 -6.99 -9.61 -4.28
CA PHE A 106 -5.80 -9.05 -3.66
C PHE A 106 -5.29 -9.92 -2.52
N THR A 107 -3.98 -10.17 -2.50
CA THR A 107 -3.26 -10.64 -1.31
C THR A 107 -2.65 -9.44 -0.61
N LEU A 108 -2.99 -9.25 0.66
CA LEU A 108 -2.65 -8.06 1.44
C LEU A 108 -1.93 -8.45 2.73
N THR A 109 -1.05 -7.59 3.26
CA THR A 109 -0.65 -7.70 4.67
C THR A 109 -1.90 -7.56 5.53
N ASP A 110 -2.00 -8.33 6.65
CA ASP A 110 -3.16 -8.25 7.53
C ASP A 110 -3.43 -6.80 8.00
N PRO A 111 -4.67 -6.45 8.39
CA PRO A 111 -5.03 -5.08 8.72
C PRO A 111 -4.22 -4.47 9.87
N TYR A 112 -3.90 -5.27 10.92
CA TYR A 112 -3.07 -4.81 12.04
C TYR A 112 -1.65 -4.51 11.57
N ARG A 113 -1.05 -5.46 10.83
CA ARG A 113 0.29 -5.29 10.29
C ARG A 113 0.37 -4.10 9.34
N THR A 114 -0.64 -3.90 8.52
CA THR A 114 -0.76 -2.78 7.60
C THR A 114 -0.67 -1.44 8.33
N VAL A 115 -1.47 -1.26 9.41
CA VAL A 115 -1.49 -0.03 10.18
C VAL A 115 -0.21 0.15 11.01
N VAL A 116 0.34 -0.93 11.59
CA VAL A 116 1.64 -0.88 12.28
C VAL A 116 2.76 -0.45 11.33
N ASP A 117 2.79 -0.98 10.12
CA ASP A 117 3.81 -0.63 9.12
C ASP A 117 3.69 0.84 8.67
N ILE A 118 2.50 1.37 8.53
CA ILE A 118 2.27 2.80 8.27
C ILE A 118 2.73 3.63 9.49
N ALA A 119 2.32 3.26 10.70
CA ALA A 119 2.64 4.00 11.91
C ALA A 119 4.14 4.11 12.18
N ARG A 120 4.92 3.05 11.90
CA ARG A 120 6.37 3.06 12.10
C ARG A 120 7.16 3.80 11.01
N THR A 121 6.57 4.02 9.82
CA THR A 121 7.30 4.56 8.65
C THR A 121 6.83 5.92 8.17
N SER A 122 5.61 6.35 8.52
CA SER A 122 5.05 7.63 8.10
C SER A 122 5.09 8.70 9.19
N ALA A 123 4.73 9.92 8.84
CA ALA A 123 4.60 11.00 9.82
C ALA A 123 3.40 10.73 10.76
N PHE A 124 3.56 11.12 12.03
CA PHE A 124 2.60 10.90 13.10
C PHE A 124 1.15 11.25 12.73
N ARG A 125 0.94 12.42 12.14
CA ARG A 125 -0.39 12.91 11.73
C ARG A 125 -1.11 11.99 10.72
N TYR A 126 -0.36 11.35 9.82
CA TYR A 126 -0.93 10.40 8.87
C TYR A 126 -1.21 9.05 9.53
N ALA A 127 -0.26 8.57 10.33
CA ALA A 127 -0.39 7.32 11.07
C ALA A 127 -1.64 7.30 11.96
N LEU A 128 -1.94 8.41 12.64
CA LEU A 128 -3.10 8.55 13.50
C LEU A 128 -4.40 8.31 12.72
N GLY A 129 -4.54 8.90 11.52
CA GLY A 129 -5.72 8.70 10.67
C GLY A 129 -5.95 7.24 10.27
N TYR A 130 -4.88 6.46 10.08
CA TYR A 130 -5.01 5.02 9.79
C TYR A 130 -5.36 4.19 11.03
N VAL A 131 -4.85 4.56 12.20
CA VAL A 131 -5.25 3.93 13.47
C VAL A 131 -6.75 4.16 13.74
N ASP A 132 -7.21 5.39 13.57
CA ASP A 132 -8.62 5.74 13.74
C ASP A 132 -9.51 5.08 12.66
N GLY A 133 -8.99 4.96 11.44
CA GLY A 133 -9.64 4.23 10.35
C GLY A 133 -9.80 2.74 10.67
N LEU A 134 -8.79 2.07 11.20
CA LEU A 134 -8.87 0.68 11.62
C LEU A 134 -9.90 0.48 12.76
N ALA A 135 -9.90 1.40 13.73
CA ALA A 135 -10.89 1.38 14.80
C ALA A 135 -12.33 1.53 14.26
N ARG A 136 -12.55 2.44 13.34
CA ARG A 136 -13.87 2.71 12.76
C ARG A 136 -14.38 1.55 11.89
N GLU A 137 -13.54 1.00 11.01
CA GLU A 137 -13.96 0.00 10.03
C GLU A 137 -14.00 -1.42 10.61
N TYR A 138 -13.11 -1.74 11.55
CA TYR A 138 -12.93 -3.09 12.09
C TYR A 138 -13.18 -3.20 13.60
N GLY A 139 -13.48 -2.10 14.29
CA GLY A 139 -13.73 -2.09 15.72
C GLY A 139 -12.49 -2.37 16.57
N VAL A 140 -11.29 -2.23 16.01
CA VAL A 140 -10.02 -2.54 16.68
C VAL A 140 -9.64 -1.40 17.62
N GLU A 141 -9.45 -1.72 18.89
CA GLU A 141 -8.99 -0.76 19.90
C GLU A 141 -7.47 -0.54 19.80
N ARG A 142 -7.03 0.67 20.16
CA ARG A 142 -5.59 1.04 20.14
C ARG A 142 -4.74 0.12 21.01
N GLU A 143 -5.25 -0.33 22.15
CA GLU A 143 -4.55 -1.27 23.04
C GLU A 143 -4.39 -2.65 22.42
N GLU A 144 -5.36 -3.08 21.63
CA GLU A 144 -5.30 -4.34 20.87
C GLU A 144 -4.21 -4.25 19.78
N LEU A 145 -4.18 -3.12 19.04
CA LEU A 145 -3.14 -2.85 18.03
C LEU A 145 -1.74 -2.78 18.68
N ARG A 146 -1.63 -2.17 19.86
CA ARG A 146 -0.40 -2.12 20.65
C ARG A 146 0.06 -3.52 21.06
N SER A 147 -0.85 -4.33 21.57
CA SER A 147 -0.58 -5.72 21.96
C SER A 147 -0.12 -6.57 20.77
N TYR A 148 -0.79 -6.42 19.61
CA TYR A 148 -0.35 -7.05 18.35
C TYR A 148 1.07 -6.63 17.97
N ALA A 149 1.38 -5.34 18.01
CA ALA A 149 2.71 -4.82 17.68
C ALA A 149 3.80 -5.34 18.63
N GLN A 150 3.49 -5.45 19.92
CA GLN A 150 4.41 -6.02 20.93
C GLN A 150 4.71 -7.49 20.66
N ALA A 151 3.69 -8.27 20.28
CA ALA A 151 3.83 -9.70 20.02
C ALA A 151 4.54 -9.98 18.68
N ASN A 152 4.20 -9.26 17.62
CA ASN A 152 4.53 -9.64 16.24
C ASN A 152 5.54 -8.72 15.54
N CYS A 153 5.79 -7.51 16.05
CA CYS A 153 6.56 -6.49 15.37
C CYS A 153 7.84 -6.04 16.12
N ARG A 154 8.27 -6.79 17.14
CA ARG A 154 9.49 -6.49 17.89
C ARG A 154 10.71 -6.46 16.96
N GLY A 155 11.58 -5.47 17.17
CA GLY A 155 12.82 -5.31 16.40
C GLY A 155 12.64 -4.74 15.00
N LEU A 156 11.41 -4.42 14.57
CA LEU A 156 11.21 -3.69 13.32
C LEU A 156 11.70 -2.25 13.45
N HIS A 157 12.38 -1.76 12.41
CA HIS A 157 12.81 -0.38 12.36
C HIS A 157 11.61 0.57 12.49
N GLY A 158 11.72 1.57 13.38
CA GLY A 158 10.69 2.57 13.62
C GLY A 158 9.54 2.12 14.51
N ILE A 159 9.57 0.91 15.10
CA ILE A 159 8.47 0.40 15.95
C ILE A 159 8.18 1.29 17.17
N ALA A 160 9.17 1.95 17.75
CA ALA A 160 8.96 2.90 18.83
C ALA A 160 8.01 4.04 18.43
N ARG A 161 8.16 4.57 17.21
CA ARG A 161 7.25 5.58 16.65
C ARG A 161 5.81 5.08 16.55
N ALA A 162 5.60 3.80 16.20
CA ALA A 162 4.27 3.24 16.17
C ALA A 162 3.63 3.21 17.58
N PHE A 163 4.40 2.87 18.61
CA PHE A 163 3.90 2.94 19.99
C PHE A 163 3.52 4.35 20.42
N ASP A 164 4.30 5.37 20.03
CA ASP A 164 3.95 6.77 20.30
C ASP A 164 2.58 7.15 19.70
N VAL A 165 2.27 6.62 18.49
CA VAL A 165 0.96 6.83 17.86
C VAL A 165 -0.16 6.12 18.63
N PHE A 166 0.06 4.86 19.04
CA PHE A 166 -0.97 4.07 19.74
C PHE A 166 -1.27 4.61 21.15
N GLU A 167 -0.26 5.17 21.80
CA GLU A 167 -0.39 5.75 23.15
C GLU A 167 -0.96 7.18 23.15
N HIS A 168 -1.08 7.80 21.95
CA HIS A 168 -1.61 9.15 21.84
C HIS A 168 -3.07 9.19 22.29
N LYS A 169 -3.31 9.87 23.40
CA LYS A 169 -4.67 10.18 23.86
C LYS A 169 -5.06 11.49 23.21
N ASP A 170 -6.17 11.49 22.46
CA ASP A 170 -6.77 12.74 22.00
C ASP A 170 -6.98 13.63 23.22
N GLY A 171 -6.21 14.71 23.30
CA GLY A 171 -6.39 15.72 24.33
C GLY A 171 -7.76 16.36 24.12
N ARG A 172 -8.75 15.98 24.93
CA ARG A 172 -9.96 16.77 25.17
C ARG A 172 -9.67 17.82 26.19
#